data_a65ee49b64d560a9c9b4b8db79886097
#
_entry.id   a65ee49b64d560a9c9b4b8db79886097
#
_cell.length_a   1.000
_cell.length_b   1.000
_cell.length_c   1.000
_cell.angle_alpha   90.00
_cell.angle_beta   90.00
_cell.angle_gamma   90.00
#
_symmetry.space_group_name_H-M   'P 1'
#
loop_
_entity.id
_entity.type
_entity.pdbx_description
1 polymer ?
#
loop_
_entity_poly.entity_id
_entity_poly.type
_entity_poly.pdbx_seq_one_letter_code
_entity_poly.pdbx_strand_id
1 'polypeptide(L)'
;NLSTSLYFMVNDQFYDKVLPKISLPEGVLVMSLKQAALQHPDLVEPYYGKLARSSKDALNAFNTMFVQDGLFVYVPRNKVVERPIQIVNILRSDVDLLANRRILIVLENGAQAQFLLCDHAIDERSFLTTQIAEIFVGENAHLQYYELEETHTHNRRFCNTYVRQAAYSTTTIDSITLQNGFTRNRTDVLLDGEYSEVNMYGGVIADNLQHVDNNTLIDHKAPNCTSNEMY
;
A
#
# COMPACT_ATOMS: atom_id res chain seq x y z
N ASN A 1 2.91 -17.30 16.29
CA ASN A 1 2.43 -15.92 16.51
C ASN A 1 3.39 -14.96 15.83
N LEU A 2 2.98 -14.40 14.70
CA LEU A 2 3.69 -13.27 14.10
C LEU A 2 3.56 -12.09 15.07
N SER A 3 4.68 -11.60 15.60
CA SER A 3 4.71 -10.41 16.44
C SER A 3 4.74 -9.19 15.53
N THR A 4 3.59 -8.59 15.24
CA THR A 4 3.45 -7.42 14.37
C THR A 4 3.00 -6.19 15.15
N SER A 5 3.23 -5.00 14.60
CA SER A 5 2.61 -3.75 15.06
C SER A 5 1.30 -3.59 14.30
N LEU A 6 0.19 -3.91 14.96
CA LEU A 6 -1.13 -4.05 14.33
C LEU A 6 -1.92 -2.74 14.34
N TYR A 7 -2.36 -2.32 13.17
CA TYR A 7 -3.24 -1.16 12.93
C TYR A 7 -4.47 -1.56 12.13
N PHE A 8 -5.50 -0.76 12.18
CA PHE A 8 -6.76 -1.02 11.49
C PHE A 8 -7.17 0.14 10.60
N MET A 9 -7.72 -0.21 9.44
CA MET A 9 -8.56 0.68 8.64
C MET A 9 -9.97 0.08 8.60
N VAL A 10 -10.98 0.90 8.83
CA VAL A 10 -12.38 0.47 8.68
C VAL A 10 -12.98 1.23 7.52
N ASN A 11 -13.39 0.50 6.49
CA ASN A 11 -13.80 1.03 5.20
C ASN A 11 -12.67 1.85 4.56
N ASP A 12 -12.72 3.17 4.63
CA ASP A 12 -11.72 4.10 4.12
C ASP A 12 -11.12 5.02 5.20
N GLN A 13 -11.39 4.73 6.49
CA GLN A 13 -10.95 5.53 7.61
C GLN A 13 -9.87 4.81 8.43
N PHE A 14 -8.82 5.52 8.81
CA PHE A 14 -7.85 5.03 9.79
C PHE A 14 -8.51 4.94 11.18
N TYR A 15 -8.38 3.78 11.83
CA TYR A 15 -9.01 3.52 13.12
C TYR A 15 -8.02 3.73 14.27
N ASP A 16 -8.07 4.90 14.89
CA ASP A 16 -7.13 5.35 15.92
C ASP A 16 -7.49 4.93 17.35
N LYS A 17 -8.67 4.30 17.58
CA LYS A 17 -9.12 3.90 18.91
C LYS A 17 -8.38 2.67 19.46
N VAL A 18 -7.73 1.90 18.60
CA VAL A 18 -6.94 0.74 18.99
C VAL A 18 -5.57 0.86 18.31
N LEU A 19 -4.57 1.27 19.07
CA LEU A 19 -3.19 1.37 18.61
C LEU A 19 -2.33 0.28 19.25
N PRO A 20 -1.27 -0.17 18.59
CA PRO A 20 -0.36 -1.16 19.16
C PRO A 20 0.30 -0.63 20.43
N LYS A 21 0.43 -1.49 21.44
CA LYS A 21 1.09 -1.14 22.71
C LYS A 21 2.62 -1.04 22.58
N ILE A 22 3.14 -1.37 21.44
CA ILE A 22 4.59 -1.41 21.17
C ILE A 22 4.98 -0.06 20.59
N SER A 23 5.99 0.57 21.16
CA SER A 23 6.54 1.80 20.63
C SER A 23 7.31 1.54 19.33
N LEU A 24 7.03 2.34 18.31
CA LEU A 24 7.85 2.43 17.12
C LEU A 24 9.17 3.15 17.43
N PRO A 25 10.21 2.98 16.61
CA PRO A 25 11.42 3.78 16.72
C PRO A 25 11.08 5.29 16.67
N GLU A 26 11.90 6.09 17.33
CA GLU A 26 11.73 7.54 17.39
C GLU A 26 11.61 8.18 16.01
N GLY A 27 10.59 9.02 15.83
CA GLY A 27 10.30 9.72 14.58
C GLY A 27 9.54 8.90 13.54
N VAL A 28 9.33 7.60 13.74
CA VAL A 28 8.47 6.79 12.87
C VAL A 28 7.00 7.13 13.15
N LEU A 29 6.26 7.44 12.08
CA LEU A 29 4.85 7.77 12.14
C LEU A 29 4.01 6.70 11.43
N VAL A 30 2.94 6.25 12.05
CA VAL A 30 1.86 5.46 11.45
C VAL A 30 0.54 6.05 11.92
N MET A 31 -0.19 6.70 11.03
CA MET A 31 -1.36 7.49 11.42
C MET A 31 -2.33 7.72 10.26
N SER A 32 -3.47 8.35 10.56
CA SER A 32 -4.41 8.84 9.56
C SER A 32 -3.71 9.81 8.58
N LEU A 33 -3.89 9.59 7.29
CA LEU A 33 -3.34 10.47 6.26
C LEU A 33 -3.92 11.91 6.36
N LYS A 34 -5.21 12.01 6.70
CA LYS A 34 -5.88 13.30 6.93
C LYS A 34 -5.24 14.06 8.09
N GLN A 35 -4.98 13.37 9.19
CA GLN A 35 -4.30 13.99 10.34
C GLN A 35 -2.85 14.34 10.03
N ALA A 36 -2.14 13.45 9.31
CA ALA A 36 -0.77 13.72 8.88
C ALA A 36 -0.68 14.98 8.01
N ALA A 37 -1.60 15.15 7.08
CA ALA A 37 -1.63 16.35 6.22
C ALA A 37 -1.84 17.67 7.02
N LEU A 38 -2.50 17.59 8.17
CA LEU A 38 -2.71 18.75 9.04
C LEU A 38 -1.56 18.99 10.03
N GLN A 39 -0.97 17.93 10.57
CA GLN A 39 0.03 18.00 11.63
C GLN A 39 1.47 18.00 11.10
N HIS A 40 1.69 17.36 9.94
CA HIS A 40 3.00 17.18 9.31
C HIS A 40 2.94 17.48 7.80
N PRO A 41 2.45 18.68 7.38
CA PRO A 41 2.31 19.00 5.96
C PRO A 41 3.64 18.91 5.21
N ASP A 42 4.75 19.23 5.86
CA ASP A 42 6.12 19.13 5.35
C ASP A 42 6.54 17.71 4.99
N LEU A 43 5.96 16.68 5.64
CA LEU A 43 6.21 15.27 5.36
C LEU A 43 5.20 14.67 4.36
N VAL A 44 4.08 15.32 4.12
CA VAL A 44 3.01 14.82 3.22
C VAL A 44 3.05 15.50 1.85
N GLU A 45 3.10 16.83 1.79
CA GLU A 45 3.00 17.61 0.55
C GLU A 45 4.07 17.26 -0.52
N PRO A 46 5.33 16.95 -0.15
CA PRO A 46 6.34 16.58 -1.13
C PRO A 46 6.04 15.29 -1.88
N TYR A 47 5.22 14.43 -1.31
CA TYR A 47 4.99 13.06 -1.79
C TYR A 47 3.57 12.80 -2.27
N TYR A 48 2.55 13.33 -1.59
CA TYR A 48 1.15 13.04 -1.89
C TYR A 48 0.74 13.43 -3.31
N GLY A 49 0.20 12.45 -4.05
CA GLY A 49 -0.26 12.65 -5.42
C GLY A 49 0.86 12.80 -6.45
N LYS A 50 2.13 12.57 -6.11
CA LYS A 50 3.25 12.79 -7.04
C LYS A 50 3.41 11.65 -8.05
N LEU A 51 3.14 10.41 -7.64
CA LEU A 51 3.23 9.24 -8.52
C LEU A 51 1.88 8.97 -9.21
N ALA A 52 0.79 9.03 -8.49
CA ALA A 52 -0.55 8.76 -9.01
C ALA A 52 -1.01 9.77 -10.08
N ARG A 53 -0.59 11.04 -10.02
CA ARG A 53 -0.93 12.07 -11.02
C ARG A 53 -0.26 11.87 -12.37
N SER A 54 0.89 11.21 -12.41
CA SER A 54 1.60 10.91 -13.66
C SER A 54 0.83 9.90 -14.51
N SER A 55 0.02 9.06 -13.89
CA SER A 55 -0.87 8.12 -14.53
C SER A 55 -2.15 8.82 -15.00
N LYS A 56 -2.50 8.65 -16.28
CA LYS A 56 -3.80 9.12 -16.85
C LYS A 56 -4.95 8.17 -16.53
N ASP A 57 -4.87 7.42 -15.43
CA ASP A 57 -5.86 6.45 -15.02
C ASP A 57 -7.08 7.15 -14.39
N ALA A 58 -8.27 6.86 -14.91
CA ALA A 58 -9.52 7.43 -14.41
C ALA A 58 -9.82 7.04 -12.94
N LEU A 59 -9.37 5.86 -12.49
CA LEU A 59 -9.50 5.43 -11.11
C LEU A 59 -8.70 6.30 -10.15
N ASN A 60 -7.52 6.76 -10.56
CA ASN A 60 -6.72 7.69 -9.77
C ASN A 60 -7.46 9.02 -9.58
N ALA A 61 -8.06 9.54 -10.64
CA ALA A 61 -8.85 10.76 -10.57
C ALA A 61 -10.08 10.58 -9.66
N PHE A 62 -10.79 9.47 -9.83
CA PHE A 62 -11.96 9.12 -9.02
C PHE A 62 -11.59 8.99 -7.53
N ASN A 63 -10.57 8.20 -7.21
CA ASN A 63 -10.11 8.05 -5.83
C ASN A 63 -9.69 9.40 -5.22
N THR A 64 -8.92 10.21 -5.96
CA THR A 64 -8.45 11.50 -5.49
C THR A 64 -9.60 12.48 -5.20
N MET A 65 -10.70 12.40 -5.97
CA MET A 65 -11.86 13.27 -5.79
C MET A 65 -12.69 12.90 -4.55
N PHE A 66 -12.76 11.61 -4.22
CA PHE A 66 -13.67 11.10 -3.18
C PHE A 66 -12.98 10.61 -1.91
N VAL A 67 -11.66 10.55 -1.87
CA VAL A 67 -10.92 10.12 -0.68
C VAL A 67 -11.20 11.04 0.52
N GLN A 68 -11.51 10.44 1.67
CA GLN A 68 -11.79 11.15 2.92
C GLN A 68 -10.65 11.03 3.92
N ASP A 69 -9.97 9.89 3.92
CA ASP A 69 -8.85 9.57 4.79
C ASP A 69 -7.96 8.49 4.16
N GLY A 70 -7.06 7.95 4.92
CA GLY A 70 -6.14 6.90 4.50
C GLY A 70 -5.06 6.62 5.52
N LEU A 71 -4.05 5.91 5.10
CA LEU A 71 -2.88 5.56 5.88
C LEU A 71 -1.69 6.44 5.48
N PHE A 72 -1.02 7.03 6.47
CA PHE A 72 0.29 7.64 6.31
C PHE A 72 1.33 6.89 7.14
N VAL A 73 2.45 6.54 6.50
CA VAL A 73 3.62 5.99 7.17
C VAL A 73 4.86 6.76 6.76
N TYR A 74 5.62 7.17 7.75
CA TYR A 74 6.91 7.82 7.56
C TYR A 74 7.98 7.13 8.41
N VAL A 75 9.07 6.71 7.77
CA VAL A 75 10.23 6.11 8.44
C VAL A 75 11.44 7.00 8.21
N PRO A 76 11.95 7.70 9.24
CA PRO A 76 13.06 8.63 9.11
C PRO A 76 14.35 7.94 8.66
N ARG A 77 15.31 8.76 8.23
CA ARG A 77 16.64 8.35 7.78
C ARG A 77 17.32 7.39 8.77
N ASN A 78 17.83 6.28 8.22
CA ASN A 78 18.58 5.25 8.95
C ASN A 78 17.79 4.58 10.10
N LYS A 79 16.48 4.69 10.13
CA LYS A 79 15.65 3.96 11.10
C LYS A 79 15.25 2.60 10.55
N VAL A 80 15.32 1.60 11.43
CA VAL A 80 14.91 0.23 11.15
C VAL A 80 13.68 -0.10 11.97
N VAL A 81 12.57 -0.43 11.31
CA VAL A 81 11.35 -0.91 11.94
C VAL A 81 11.42 -2.44 11.96
N GLU A 82 11.93 -3.01 13.07
CA GLU A 82 12.22 -4.45 13.18
C GLU A 82 10.96 -5.32 13.09
N ARG A 83 9.83 -4.82 13.62
CA ARG A 83 8.57 -5.58 13.60
C ARG A 83 7.74 -5.15 12.41
N PRO A 84 7.18 -6.10 11.64
CA PRO A 84 6.30 -5.76 10.55
C PRO A 84 5.13 -4.88 11.00
N ILE A 85 4.85 -3.84 10.24
CA ILE A 85 3.65 -3.00 10.39
C ILE A 85 2.52 -3.74 9.68
N GLN A 86 1.57 -4.24 10.45
CA GLN A 86 0.40 -4.93 9.89
C GLN A 86 -0.79 -3.98 9.86
N ILE A 87 -1.38 -3.83 8.68
CA ILE A 87 -2.59 -3.06 8.47
C ILE A 87 -3.71 -4.02 8.10
N VAL A 88 -4.73 -4.10 8.94
CA VAL A 88 -5.94 -4.87 8.65
C VAL A 88 -7.02 -3.92 8.16
N ASN A 89 -7.33 -4.02 6.89
CA ASN A 89 -8.42 -3.32 6.25
C ASN A 89 -9.71 -4.12 6.41
N ILE A 90 -10.69 -3.55 7.07
CA ILE A 90 -11.97 -4.19 7.34
C ILE A 90 -13.06 -3.46 6.54
N LEU A 91 -13.75 -4.17 5.66
CA LEU A 91 -14.98 -3.69 5.03
C LEU A 91 -16.16 -4.13 5.88
N ARG A 92 -16.91 -3.14 6.37
CA ARG A 92 -18.08 -3.34 7.22
C ARG A 92 -19.16 -2.31 6.94
N SER A 93 -20.39 -2.76 6.64
CA SER A 93 -21.53 -1.86 6.41
C SER A 93 -22.86 -2.62 6.47
N ASP A 94 -23.92 -1.96 6.88
CA ASP A 94 -25.29 -2.48 6.81
C ASP A 94 -25.92 -2.25 5.42
N VAL A 95 -25.27 -1.49 4.55
CA VAL A 95 -25.69 -1.19 3.18
C VAL A 95 -24.53 -1.39 2.20
N ASP A 96 -24.83 -1.43 0.91
CA ASP A 96 -23.81 -1.41 -0.13
C ASP A 96 -22.94 -0.15 0.00
N LEU A 97 -21.63 -0.31 -0.10
CA LEU A 97 -20.68 0.76 0.24
C LEU A 97 -19.59 0.94 -0.81
N LEU A 98 -19.26 2.21 -1.07
CA LEU A 98 -18.06 2.63 -1.77
C LEU A 98 -17.01 3.08 -0.74
N ALA A 99 -15.84 2.44 -0.73
CA ALA A 99 -14.70 2.81 0.10
C ALA A 99 -13.52 3.29 -0.78
N ASN A 100 -13.07 4.51 -0.56
CA ASN A 100 -11.92 5.07 -1.29
C ASN A 100 -10.72 5.22 -0.35
N ARG A 101 -9.76 4.31 -0.45
CA ARG A 101 -8.56 4.28 0.40
C ARG A 101 -7.39 4.99 -0.26
N ARG A 102 -6.60 5.67 0.56
CA ARG A 102 -5.33 6.25 0.14
C ARG A 102 -4.21 5.80 1.09
N ILE A 103 -3.08 5.40 0.53
CA ILE A 103 -1.91 4.98 1.29
C ILE A 103 -0.72 5.80 0.82
N LEU A 104 -0.02 6.42 1.75
CA LEU A 104 1.24 7.10 1.50
C LEU A 104 2.31 6.54 2.43
N ILE A 105 3.35 5.94 1.85
CA ILE A 105 4.48 5.38 2.60
C ILE A 105 5.75 6.06 2.12
N VAL A 106 6.50 6.62 3.07
CA VAL A 106 7.78 7.27 2.81
C VAL A 106 8.85 6.62 3.69
N LEU A 107 9.81 5.95 3.04
CA LEU A 107 11.05 5.49 3.66
C LEU A 107 12.16 6.42 3.24
N GLU A 108 12.71 7.14 4.21
CA GLU A 108 13.88 8.01 3.99
C GLU A 108 15.15 7.19 3.71
N ASN A 109 16.25 7.85 3.33
CA ASN A 109 17.50 7.19 3.00
C ASN A 109 18.01 6.29 4.15
N GLY A 110 18.34 5.04 3.82
CA GLY A 110 18.78 4.04 4.77
C GLY A 110 17.71 3.48 5.69
N ALA A 111 16.44 3.85 5.50
CA ALA A 111 15.33 3.34 6.29
C ALA A 111 14.97 1.90 5.89
N GLN A 112 14.46 1.12 6.86
CA GLN A 112 14.03 -0.25 6.61
C GLN A 112 12.67 -0.50 7.27
N ALA A 113 11.74 -1.10 6.54
CA ALA A 113 10.43 -1.47 7.08
C ALA A 113 9.79 -2.62 6.29
N GLN A 114 8.94 -3.38 6.99
CA GLN A 114 8.12 -4.44 6.43
C GLN A 114 6.65 -4.11 6.67
N PHE A 115 5.83 -4.32 5.65
CA PHE A 115 4.39 -4.09 5.70
C PHE A 115 3.63 -5.36 5.34
N LEU A 116 2.54 -5.61 6.06
CA LEU A 116 1.57 -6.64 5.71
C LEU A 116 0.18 -6.01 5.70
N LEU A 117 -0.40 -5.85 4.52
CA LEU A 117 -1.74 -5.34 4.33
C LEU A 117 -2.68 -6.52 4.10
N CYS A 118 -3.71 -6.62 4.94
CA CYS A 118 -4.72 -7.67 4.85
C CYS A 118 -6.09 -7.04 4.57
N ASP A 119 -6.72 -7.43 3.48
CA ASP A 119 -8.08 -6.98 3.15
C ASP A 119 -9.11 -8.05 3.53
N HIS A 120 -10.04 -7.70 4.41
CA HIS A 120 -11.15 -8.55 4.83
C HIS A 120 -12.50 -7.84 4.66
N ALA A 121 -13.52 -8.60 4.31
CA ALA A 121 -14.92 -8.15 4.34
C ALA A 121 -15.68 -8.99 5.37
N ILE A 122 -16.33 -8.32 6.32
CA ILE A 122 -17.04 -8.98 7.42
C ILE A 122 -18.52 -9.20 7.06
N ASP A 123 -19.13 -8.24 6.39
CA ASP A 123 -20.55 -8.25 6.04
C ASP A 123 -20.74 -8.65 4.57
N GLU A 124 -21.78 -9.44 4.28
CA GLU A 124 -22.16 -9.91 2.93
C GLU A 124 -22.85 -8.82 2.10
N ARG A 125 -22.35 -7.59 2.13
CA ARG A 125 -22.84 -6.48 1.30
C ARG A 125 -21.97 -6.33 0.06
N SER A 126 -22.50 -5.62 -0.94
CA SER A 126 -21.70 -5.27 -2.09
C SER A 126 -20.76 -4.12 -1.75
N PHE A 127 -19.46 -4.37 -1.86
CA PHE A 127 -18.46 -3.33 -1.68
C PHE A 127 -17.78 -3.00 -3.01
N LEU A 128 -17.65 -1.70 -3.27
CA LEU A 128 -16.74 -1.19 -4.28
C LEU A 128 -15.58 -0.50 -3.57
N THR A 129 -14.38 -1.03 -3.72
CA THR A 129 -13.19 -0.47 -3.09
C THR A 129 -12.23 0.07 -4.15
N THR A 130 -11.83 1.32 -4.01
CA THR A 130 -10.68 1.85 -4.73
C THR A 130 -9.55 2.11 -3.75
N GLN A 131 -8.33 1.71 -4.09
CA GLN A 131 -7.15 1.97 -3.29
C GLN A 131 -6.04 2.52 -4.16
N ILE A 132 -5.40 3.60 -3.72
CA ILE A 132 -4.18 4.11 -4.33
C ILE A 132 -3.10 4.16 -3.26
N ALA A 133 -2.02 3.45 -3.51
CA ALA A 133 -0.81 3.49 -2.71
C ALA A 133 0.30 4.23 -3.47
N GLU A 134 0.92 5.19 -2.81
CA GLU A 134 2.14 5.87 -3.27
C GLU A 134 3.26 5.59 -2.29
N ILE A 135 4.33 4.97 -2.77
CA ILE A 135 5.43 4.47 -1.94
C ILE A 135 6.75 5.05 -2.45
N PHE A 136 7.46 5.73 -1.56
CA PHE A 136 8.76 6.33 -1.84
C PHE A 136 9.83 5.59 -1.03
N VAL A 137 10.80 5.04 -1.74
CA VAL A 137 11.91 4.29 -1.15
C VAL A 137 13.20 5.06 -1.38
N GLY A 138 13.75 5.63 -0.31
CA GLY A 138 14.94 6.45 -0.33
C GLY A 138 16.21 5.68 -0.68
N GLU A 139 17.32 6.39 -0.83
CA GLU A 139 18.62 5.81 -1.15
C GLU A 139 19.08 4.83 -0.05
N ASN A 140 19.57 3.64 -0.43
CA ASN A 140 19.94 2.56 0.48
C ASN A 140 18.82 2.09 1.43
N ALA A 141 17.55 2.38 1.12
CA ALA A 141 16.43 1.93 1.92
C ALA A 141 15.94 0.55 1.48
N HIS A 142 15.32 -0.19 2.41
CA HIS A 142 14.82 -1.53 2.16
C HIS A 142 13.35 -1.63 2.54
N LEU A 143 12.52 -2.00 1.57
CA LEU A 143 11.08 -2.19 1.72
C LEU A 143 10.69 -3.64 1.46
N GLN A 144 9.86 -4.20 2.33
CA GLN A 144 9.06 -5.39 2.05
C GLN A 144 7.59 -5.02 2.18
N TYR A 145 6.82 -5.26 1.13
CA TYR A 145 5.42 -4.87 1.04
C TYR A 145 4.58 -6.07 0.59
N TYR A 146 3.80 -6.60 1.51
CA TYR A 146 2.97 -7.78 1.32
C TYR A 146 1.49 -7.40 1.36
N GLU A 147 0.74 -7.81 0.35
CA GLU A 147 -0.72 -7.67 0.31
C GLU A 147 -1.39 -9.04 0.31
N LEU A 148 -2.39 -9.20 1.16
CA LEU A 148 -3.23 -10.38 1.24
C LEU A 148 -4.69 -9.97 1.07
N GLU A 149 -5.36 -10.45 0.03
CA GLU A 149 -6.79 -10.24 -0.17
C GLU A 149 -7.57 -11.51 0.20
N GLU A 150 -8.46 -11.38 1.17
CA GLU A 150 -9.41 -12.38 1.62
C GLU A 150 -10.76 -11.70 1.86
N THR A 151 -11.46 -11.40 0.77
CA THR A 151 -12.77 -10.75 0.79
C THR A 151 -13.86 -11.74 0.38
N HIS A 152 -14.96 -11.32 -0.21
CA HIS A 152 -16.02 -12.20 -0.68
C HIS A 152 -16.48 -11.87 -2.12
N THR A 153 -17.34 -12.72 -2.69
CA THR A 153 -17.75 -12.67 -4.10
C THR A 153 -18.48 -11.38 -4.52
N HIS A 154 -19.06 -10.65 -3.58
CA HIS A 154 -19.75 -9.37 -3.85
C HIS A 154 -18.79 -8.15 -3.75
N ASN A 155 -17.51 -8.36 -3.49
CA ASN A 155 -16.53 -7.30 -3.46
C ASN A 155 -15.97 -7.03 -4.86
N ARG A 156 -15.84 -5.74 -5.19
CA ARG A 156 -15.13 -5.25 -6.38
C ARG A 156 -14.03 -4.32 -5.93
N ARG A 157 -12.79 -4.75 -6.15
CA ARG A 157 -11.58 -4.05 -5.70
C ARG A 157 -10.76 -3.58 -6.89
N PHE A 158 -10.39 -2.31 -6.86
CA PHE A 158 -9.46 -1.70 -7.81
C PHE A 158 -8.31 -1.07 -7.01
N CYS A 159 -7.12 -1.60 -7.17
CA CYS A 159 -5.93 -1.18 -6.44
C CYS A 159 -4.82 -0.75 -7.40
N ASN A 160 -4.35 0.48 -7.26
CA ASN A 160 -3.18 0.99 -7.99
C ASN A 160 -2.07 1.31 -6.98
N THR A 161 -0.94 0.62 -7.10
CA THR A 161 0.25 0.80 -6.28
C THR A 161 1.37 1.39 -7.13
N TYR A 162 1.90 2.52 -6.71
CA TYR A 162 2.99 3.23 -7.36
C TYR A 162 4.20 3.27 -6.43
N VAL A 163 5.34 2.81 -6.91
CA VAL A 163 6.59 2.77 -6.15
C VAL A 163 7.67 3.53 -6.90
N ARG A 164 8.38 4.42 -6.22
CA ARG A 164 9.59 5.07 -6.73
C ARG A 164 10.77 4.68 -5.87
N GLN A 165 11.83 4.18 -6.50
CA GLN A 165 13.04 3.74 -5.85
C GLN A 165 14.22 4.64 -6.19
N ALA A 166 14.89 5.14 -5.14
CA ALA A 166 16.16 5.84 -5.27
C ALA A 166 17.34 4.84 -5.37
N ALA A 167 18.56 5.35 -5.54
CA ALA A 167 19.75 4.53 -5.76
C ALA A 167 20.00 3.53 -4.62
N TYR A 168 20.52 2.35 -4.95
CA TYR A 168 20.89 1.28 -4.02
C TYR A 168 19.76 0.79 -3.11
N SER A 169 18.53 1.10 -3.43
CA SER A 169 17.36 0.64 -2.66
C SER A 169 16.89 -0.74 -3.11
N THR A 170 16.30 -1.49 -2.21
CA THR A 170 15.72 -2.80 -2.50
C THR A 170 14.25 -2.84 -2.09
N THR A 171 13.40 -3.31 -2.98
CA THR A 171 11.97 -3.48 -2.71
C THR A 171 11.53 -4.90 -3.05
N THR A 172 10.81 -5.53 -2.13
CA THR A 172 10.06 -6.76 -2.39
C THR A 172 8.58 -6.45 -2.30
N ILE A 173 7.82 -6.83 -3.33
CA ILE A 173 6.36 -6.69 -3.38
C ILE A 173 5.79 -8.09 -3.59
N ASP A 174 4.87 -8.50 -2.72
CA ASP A 174 4.18 -9.78 -2.83
C ASP A 174 2.67 -9.57 -2.68
N SER A 175 1.89 -10.11 -3.61
CA SER A 175 0.44 -9.93 -3.65
C SER A 175 -0.24 -11.29 -3.78
N ILE A 176 -1.02 -11.66 -2.78
CA ILE A 176 -1.74 -12.93 -2.72
C ILE A 176 -3.24 -12.67 -2.66
N THR A 177 -3.98 -13.23 -3.60
CA THR A 177 -5.45 -13.22 -3.59
C THR A 177 -5.96 -14.64 -3.34
N LEU A 178 -6.55 -14.87 -2.17
CA LEU A 178 -7.10 -16.18 -1.76
C LEU A 178 -8.60 -16.26 -1.97
N GLN A 179 -9.32 -15.17 -1.75
CA GLN A 179 -10.77 -15.08 -1.91
C GLN A 179 -11.16 -13.66 -2.30
N ASN A 180 -11.97 -13.54 -3.36
CA ASN A 180 -12.43 -12.24 -3.85
C ASN A 180 -13.73 -12.39 -4.68
N GLY A 181 -14.24 -11.27 -5.19
CA GLY A 181 -15.22 -11.24 -6.26
C GLY A 181 -14.56 -10.84 -7.57
N PHE A 182 -14.39 -9.53 -7.77
CA PHE A 182 -13.65 -8.96 -8.89
C PHE A 182 -12.51 -8.10 -8.36
N THR A 183 -11.28 -8.43 -8.74
CA THR A 183 -10.09 -7.68 -8.31
C THR A 183 -9.26 -7.28 -9.52
N ARG A 184 -8.91 -6.00 -9.58
CA ARG A 184 -7.91 -5.48 -10.50
C ARG A 184 -6.81 -4.79 -9.72
N ASN A 185 -5.61 -5.33 -9.82
CA ASN A 185 -4.40 -4.78 -9.24
C ASN A 185 -3.51 -4.21 -10.36
N ARG A 186 -3.02 -3.01 -10.14
CA ARG A 186 -1.96 -2.42 -10.96
C ARG A 186 -0.79 -2.04 -10.06
N THR A 187 0.41 -2.47 -10.41
CA THR A 187 1.63 -2.12 -9.68
C THR A 187 2.66 -1.55 -10.65
N ASP A 188 2.95 -0.27 -10.52
CA ASP A 188 3.95 0.43 -11.31
C ASP A 188 5.16 0.74 -10.43
N VAL A 189 6.34 0.25 -10.79
CA VAL A 189 7.60 0.50 -10.09
C VAL A 189 8.55 1.29 -10.97
N LEU A 190 8.99 2.43 -10.49
CA LEU A 190 9.97 3.29 -11.13
C LEU A 190 11.34 3.13 -10.45
N LEU A 191 12.30 2.52 -11.15
CA LEU A 191 13.69 2.44 -10.72
C LEU A 191 14.42 3.72 -11.16
N ASP A 192 14.31 4.78 -10.34
CA ASP A 192 14.76 6.15 -10.65
C ASP A 192 16.22 6.42 -10.20
N GLY A 193 16.80 5.52 -9.40
CA GLY A 193 18.19 5.58 -8.94
C GLY A 193 19.00 4.35 -9.34
N GLU A 194 20.29 4.56 -9.62
CA GLU A 194 21.20 3.48 -10.03
C GLU A 194 21.30 2.36 -8.99
N TYR A 195 21.52 1.14 -9.46
CA TYR A 195 21.67 -0.07 -8.63
C TYR A 195 20.49 -0.36 -7.71
N SER A 196 19.29 0.15 -8.05
CA SER A 196 18.08 -0.24 -7.34
C SER A 196 17.59 -1.61 -7.79
N GLU A 197 16.98 -2.34 -6.88
CA GLU A 197 16.48 -3.69 -7.10
C GLU A 197 15.01 -3.82 -6.70
N VAL A 198 14.20 -4.47 -7.55
CA VAL A 198 12.83 -4.84 -7.21
C VAL A 198 12.57 -6.31 -7.49
N ASN A 199 11.95 -6.99 -6.51
CA ASN A 199 11.46 -8.35 -6.63
C ASN A 199 9.93 -8.33 -6.44
N MET A 200 9.18 -8.80 -7.45
CA MET A 200 7.72 -8.84 -7.43
C MET A 200 7.23 -10.27 -7.52
N TYR A 201 6.35 -10.64 -6.62
CA TYR A 201 5.74 -11.96 -6.58
C TYR A 201 4.24 -11.85 -6.47
N GLY A 202 3.53 -12.80 -7.08
CA GLY A 202 2.08 -12.87 -6.99
C GLY A 202 1.57 -14.28 -6.96
N GLY A 203 0.44 -14.48 -6.27
CA GLY A 203 -0.25 -15.74 -6.23
C GLY A 203 -1.76 -15.54 -6.19
N VAL A 204 -2.48 -16.32 -6.97
CA VAL A 204 -3.94 -16.25 -7.05
C VAL A 204 -4.53 -17.64 -6.90
N ILE A 205 -5.50 -17.76 -6.00
CA ILE A 205 -6.38 -18.93 -5.93
C ILE A 205 -7.78 -18.44 -6.27
N ALA A 206 -8.27 -18.79 -7.45
CA ALA A 206 -9.59 -18.38 -7.93
C ALA A 206 -10.51 -19.59 -8.12
N ASP A 207 -11.76 -19.43 -7.78
CA ASP A 207 -12.82 -20.42 -7.93
C ASP A 207 -14.10 -19.77 -8.47
N ASN A 208 -14.95 -20.55 -9.12
CA ASN A 208 -16.24 -20.16 -9.66
C ASN A 208 -16.16 -18.91 -10.59
N LEU A 209 -16.83 -17.81 -10.20
CA LEU A 209 -16.92 -16.55 -10.95
C LEU A 209 -15.92 -15.49 -10.46
N GLN A 210 -14.95 -15.89 -9.65
CA GLN A 210 -13.92 -14.96 -9.20
C GLN A 210 -13.06 -14.49 -10.38
N HIS A 211 -12.71 -13.21 -10.35
CA HIS A 211 -11.89 -12.61 -11.39
C HIS A 211 -10.74 -11.82 -10.75
N VAL A 212 -9.53 -12.08 -11.22
CA VAL A 212 -8.33 -11.33 -10.82
C VAL A 212 -7.57 -10.90 -12.07
N ASP A 213 -7.31 -9.61 -12.17
CA ASP A 213 -6.50 -8.97 -13.22
C ASP A 213 -5.30 -8.29 -12.56
N ASN A 214 -4.12 -8.88 -12.68
CA ASN A 214 -2.86 -8.30 -12.23
C ASN A 214 -2.13 -7.67 -13.42
N ASN A 215 -1.80 -6.39 -13.29
CA ASN A 215 -1.09 -5.60 -14.29
C ASN A 215 0.14 -4.97 -13.65
N THR A 216 1.32 -5.24 -14.18
CA THR A 216 2.59 -4.79 -13.65
C THR A 216 3.36 -3.97 -14.68
N LEU A 217 4.10 -2.97 -14.20
CA LEU A 217 5.05 -2.19 -14.98
C LEU A 217 6.30 -1.93 -14.12
N ILE A 218 7.46 -2.33 -14.63
CA ILE A 218 8.75 -1.99 -14.03
C ILE A 218 9.52 -1.12 -15.03
N ASP A 219 9.69 0.16 -14.70
CA ASP A 219 10.40 1.12 -15.54
C ASP A 219 11.84 1.32 -15.00
N HIS A 220 12.81 0.84 -15.76
CA HIS A 220 14.24 1.00 -15.52
C HIS A 220 14.72 2.34 -16.08
N LYS A 221 14.55 3.42 -15.33
CA LYS A 221 14.94 4.76 -15.74
C LYS A 221 16.42 5.04 -15.50
N ALA A 222 16.99 4.45 -14.44
CA ALA A 222 18.40 4.53 -14.12
C ALA A 222 19.15 3.27 -14.57
N PRO A 223 20.47 3.37 -14.87
CA PRO A 223 21.27 2.22 -15.25
C PRO A 223 21.55 1.28 -14.08
N ASN A 224 22.02 0.04 -14.41
CA ASN A 224 22.45 -0.97 -13.45
C ASN A 224 21.38 -1.44 -12.45
N CYS A 225 20.11 -1.25 -12.77
CA CYS A 225 19.00 -1.72 -11.94
C CYS A 225 18.67 -3.19 -12.25
N THR A 226 18.15 -3.90 -11.27
CA THR A 226 17.74 -5.30 -11.38
C THR A 226 16.25 -5.45 -11.04
N SER A 227 15.55 -6.30 -11.80
CA SER A 227 14.15 -6.65 -11.49
C SER A 227 13.90 -8.14 -11.70
N ASN A 228 13.11 -8.73 -10.82
CA ASN A 228 12.57 -10.07 -10.95
C ASN A 228 11.07 -10.05 -10.76
N GLU A 229 10.35 -10.83 -11.55
CA GLU A 229 8.90 -10.94 -11.47
C GLU A 229 8.46 -12.40 -11.63
N MET A 230 7.52 -12.86 -10.76
CA MET A 230 6.95 -14.20 -10.81
C MET A 230 5.49 -14.16 -10.33
N TYR A 231 4.56 -14.58 -11.21
CA TYR A 231 3.12 -14.70 -10.96
C TYR A 231 2.59 -16.08 -11.34
#